data_91d9e80a9053f6ff22eb7d4a7b011368
#
_entry.id   91d9e80a9053f6ff22eb7d4a7b011368
#
_cell.length_a   1.000
_cell.length_b   1.000
_cell.length_c   1.000
_cell.angle_alpha   90.00
_cell.angle_beta   90.00
_cell.angle_gamma   90.00
#
_symmetry.space_group_name_H-M   'P 1'
#
loop_
_entity.id
_entity.type
_entity.pdbx_description
1 polymer ?
#
loop_
_entity_poly.entity_id
_entity_poly.type
_entity_poly.pdbx_seq_one_letter_code
_entity_poly.pdbx_strand_id
1 'polypeptide(L)'
;MDKPELSQENLLSSLEQTIDQAAARHKVVLTTPAREYLLEMLERFAEDFGLYQETWLTPLTFQYQRINDEVNRAQRMQLQRQLGDHCLFLVGYFYDFVRQHGEGQVRYHAQLGSAAYQQIGRIPYRELGQKFDTIYLVIGDLHLPQIDEKKIITLYQKWLETGDSYYKSLLIGKGIMPKKISGKN
;
A
#
# COMPACT_ATOMS: atom_id res chain seq x y z
N MET A 1 -16.08 -26.63 18.61
CA MET A 1 -15.87 -26.17 17.20
C MET A 1 -14.51 -25.50 17.15
N ASP A 2 -13.52 -26.30 16.78
CA ASP A 2 -12.15 -25.81 16.65
C ASP A 2 -12.08 -24.83 15.47
N LYS A 3 -11.64 -23.59 15.74
CA LYS A 3 -11.19 -22.70 14.69
C LYS A 3 -9.95 -23.35 14.07
N PRO A 4 -9.87 -23.54 12.74
CA PRO A 4 -8.64 -24.01 12.13
C PRO A 4 -7.56 -22.98 12.47
N GLU A 5 -6.54 -23.40 13.20
CA GLU A 5 -5.27 -22.68 13.27
C GLU A 5 -4.74 -22.60 11.84
N LEU A 6 -4.86 -21.43 11.23
CA LEU A 6 -4.17 -21.12 9.98
C LEU A 6 -2.68 -21.20 10.31
N SER A 7 -2.00 -22.27 9.87
CA SER A 7 -0.56 -22.36 9.98
C SER A 7 0.05 -21.15 9.25
N GLN A 8 1.19 -20.62 9.74
CA GLN A 8 1.90 -19.50 9.09
C GLN A 8 2.11 -19.75 7.59
N GLU A 9 2.40 -20.99 7.20
CA GLU A 9 2.54 -21.40 5.78
C GLU A 9 1.26 -21.17 4.97
N ASN A 10 0.08 -21.42 5.54
CA ASN A 10 -1.20 -21.19 4.86
C ASN A 10 -1.50 -19.68 4.71
N LEU A 11 -1.08 -18.87 5.67
CA LEU A 11 -1.26 -17.43 5.64
C LEU A 11 -0.38 -16.79 4.56
N LEU A 12 0.89 -17.19 4.49
CA LEU A 12 1.84 -16.73 3.47
C LEU A 12 1.38 -17.12 2.07
N SER A 13 1.02 -18.37 1.86
CA SER A 13 0.51 -18.84 0.57
C SER A 13 -0.73 -18.07 0.13
N SER A 14 -1.64 -17.75 1.06
CA SER A 14 -2.82 -16.93 0.78
C SER A 14 -2.46 -15.48 0.43
N LEU A 15 -1.48 -14.88 1.13
CA LEU A 15 -0.98 -13.54 0.84
C LEU A 15 -0.32 -13.48 -0.55
N GLU A 16 0.54 -14.42 -0.87
CA GLU A 16 1.18 -14.54 -2.18
C GLU A 16 0.15 -14.60 -3.30
N GLN A 17 -0.83 -15.49 -3.17
CA GLN A 17 -1.88 -15.64 -4.17
C GLN A 17 -2.68 -14.34 -4.34
N THR A 18 -2.99 -13.65 -3.24
CA THR A 18 -3.74 -12.39 -3.27
C THR A 18 -2.95 -11.30 -3.98
N ILE A 19 -1.66 -11.17 -3.69
CA ILE A 19 -0.77 -10.19 -4.32
C ILE A 19 -0.60 -10.48 -5.81
N ASP A 20 -0.42 -11.74 -6.21
CA ASP A 20 -0.29 -12.11 -7.62
C ASP A 20 -1.59 -11.82 -8.40
N GLN A 21 -2.74 -12.13 -7.85
CA GLN A 21 -4.03 -11.79 -8.44
C GLN A 21 -4.25 -10.28 -8.54
N ALA A 22 -3.87 -9.53 -7.50
CA ALA A 22 -3.95 -8.08 -7.48
C ALA A 22 -3.00 -7.47 -8.52
N ALA A 23 -1.76 -7.93 -8.60
CA ALA A 23 -0.79 -7.49 -9.60
C ALA A 23 -1.32 -7.70 -11.03
N ALA A 24 -1.94 -8.86 -11.30
CA ALA A 24 -2.56 -9.15 -12.59
C ALA A 24 -3.73 -8.19 -12.89
N ARG A 25 -4.62 -7.90 -11.93
CA ARG A 25 -5.72 -6.94 -12.08
C ARG A 25 -5.23 -5.53 -12.40
N HIS A 26 -4.19 -5.08 -11.71
CA HIS A 26 -3.59 -3.76 -11.91
C HIS A 26 -2.58 -3.72 -13.07
N LYS A 27 -2.40 -4.84 -13.79
CA LYS A 27 -1.49 -4.97 -14.94
C LYS A 27 -0.05 -4.53 -14.59
N VAL A 28 0.38 -4.80 -13.36
CA VAL A 28 1.75 -4.56 -12.93
C VAL A 28 2.53 -5.87 -12.92
N VAL A 29 3.67 -5.86 -13.58
CA VAL A 29 4.63 -6.97 -13.56
C VAL A 29 5.75 -6.57 -12.61
N LEU A 30 5.99 -7.37 -11.59
CA LEU A 30 7.10 -7.19 -10.67
C LEU A 30 8.20 -8.20 -10.99
N THR A 31 9.46 -7.78 -10.91
CA THR A 31 10.58 -8.73 -10.90
C THR A 31 10.52 -9.61 -9.66
N THR A 32 11.08 -10.81 -9.73
CA THR A 32 11.13 -11.72 -8.58
C THR A 32 11.64 -11.03 -7.31
N PRO A 33 12.77 -10.28 -7.33
CA PRO A 33 13.23 -9.59 -6.13
C PRO A 33 12.26 -8.53 -5.61
N ALA A 34 11.52 -7.83 -6.48
CA ALA A 34 10.55 -6.83 -6.04
C ALA A 34 9.30 -7.47 -5.43
N ARG A 35 8.85 -8.59 -6.00
CA ARG A 35 7.74 -9.38 -5.48
C ARG A 35 8.07 -9.98 -4.11
N GLU A 36 9.21 -10.64 -4.00
CA GLU A 36 9.68 -11.25 -2.73
C GLU A 36 9.80 -10.19 -1.64
N TYR A 37 10.44 -9.07 -1.95
CA TYR A 37 10.56 -7.96 -1.00
C TYR A 37 9.21 -7.41 -0.54
N LEU A 38 8.24 -7.25 -1.46
CA LEU A 38 6.89 -6.78 -1.13
C LEU A 38 6.20 -7.74 -0.16
N LEU A 39 6.31 -9.04 -0.39
CA LEU A 39 5.75 -10.08 0.50
C LEU A 39 6.40 -10.05 1.88
N GLU A 40 7.74 -10.04 1.96
CA GLU A 40 8.46 -9.92 3.23
C GLU A 40 8.12 -8.63 3.99
N MET A 41 7.94 -7.53 3.28
CA MET A 41 7.52 -6.27 3.89
C MET A 41 6.13 -6.39 4.51
N LEU A 42 5.16 -6.96 3.78
CA LEU A 42 3.79 -7.13 4.27
C LEU A 42 3.71 -8.11 5.44
N GLU A 43 4.49 -9.19 5.41
CA GLU A 43 4.61 -10.16 6.50
C GLU A 43 5.13 -9.48 7.78
N ARG A 44 6.22 -8.74 7.69
CA ARG A 44 6.76 -7.96 8.82
C ARG A 44 5.72 -7.02 9.42
N PHE A 45 4.97 -6.30 8.58
CA PHE A 45 3.93 -5.41 9.07
C PHE A 45 2.76 -6.16 9.71
N ALA A 46 2.43 -7.37 9.25
CA ALA A 46 1.40 -8.21 9.85
C ALA A 46 1.82 -8.74 11.23
N GLU A 47 3.08 -9.16 11.37
CA GLU A 47 3.62 -9.69 12.63
C GLU A 47 3.84 -8.59 13.68
N ASP A 48 4.40 -7.46 13.27
CA ASP A 48 4.85 -6.39 14.16
C ASP A 48 3.86 -5.22 14.27
N PHE A 49 2.62 -5.41 13.84
CA PHE A 49 1.63 -4.33 13.76
C PHE A 49 1.52 -3.48 15.04
N GLY A 50 1.67 -4.11 16.21
CA GLY A 50 1.65 -3.44 17.50
C GLY A 50 2.92 -2.62 17.81
N LEU A 51 4.08 -3.03 17.30
CA LEU A 51 5.36 -2.39 17.56
C LEU A 51 5.61 -1.17 16.66
N TYR A 52 5.02 -1.14 15.47
CA TYR A 52 5.16 -0.02 14.54
C TYR A 52 4.31 1.21 14.89
N GLN A 53 3.39 1.11 15.87
CA GLN A 53 2.54 2.25 16.26
C GLN A 53 3.36 3.47 16.67
N GLU A 54 4.48 3.30 17.39
CA GLU A 54 5.34 4.41 17.77
C GLU A 54 6.06 5.03 16.56
N THR A 55 6.47 4.22 15.58
CA THR A 55 7.12 4.70 14.36
C THR A 55 6.14 5.46 13.46
N TRP A 56 4.86 5.07 13.47
CA TRP A 56 3.82 5.75 12.71
C TRP A 56 3.43 7.11 13.30
N LEU A 57 3.64 7.28 14.59
CA LEU A 57 3.45 8.56 15.27
C LEU A 57 4.63 9.54 15.04
N THR A 58 5.77 9.04 14.55
CA THR A 58 6.89 9.91 14.20
C THR A 58 6.57 10.66 12.92
N PRO A 59 6.48 12.00 12.95
CA PRO A 59 6.19 12.77 11.75
C PRO A 59 7.18 12.44 10.62
N LEU A 60 6.67 12.24 9.41
CA LEU A 60 7.49 11.90 8.23
C LEU A 60 8.59 12.93 7.96
N THR A 61 8.35 14.19 8.34
CA THR A 61 9.35 15.26 8.25
C THR A 61 10.59 14.96 9.09
N PHE A 62 10.45 14.42 10.30
CA PHE A 62 11.58 14.01 11.13
C PHE A 62 12.30 12.79 10.55
N GLN A 63 11.56 11.83 10.00
CA GLN A 63 12.18 10.68 9.33
C GLN A 63 13.00 11.13 8.12
N TYR A 64 12.45 12.04 7.31
CA TYR A 64 13.15 12.59 6.16
C TYR A 64 14.39 13.42 6.57
N GLN A 65 14.29 14.22 7.62
CA GLN A 65 15.42 14.98 8.14
C GLN A 65 16.54 14.06 8.60
N ARG A 66 16.23 12.98 9.34
CA ARG A 66 17.23 11.97 9.76
C ARG A 66 17.96 11.34 8.57
N ILE A 67 17.27 11.11 7.45
CA ILE A 67 17.90 10.60 6.22
C ILE A 67 18.92 11.60 5.67
N ASN A 68 18.58 12.89 5.66
CA ASN A 68 19.45 13.93 5.15
C ASN A 68 20.67 14.17 6.04
N ASP A 69 20.49 14.05 7.35
CA ASP A 69 21.56 14.26 8.34
C ASP A 69 22.49 13.03 8.46
N GLU A 70 22.07 11.85 7.97
CA GLU A 70 22.82 10.61 8.07
C GLU A 70 24.00 10.59 7.10
N VAL A 71 25.21 10.50 7.66
CA VAL A 71 26.48 10.49 6.89
C VAL A 71 26.83 9.08 6.41
N ASN A 72 26.49 8.05 7.19
CA ASN A 72 26.78 6.67 6.84
C ASN A 72 25.83 6.19 5.73
N ARG A 73 26.41 5.84 4.59
CA ARG A 73 25.64 5.39 3.41
C ARG A 73 24.73 4.18 3.69
N ALA A 74 25.23 3.21 4.44
CA ALA A 74 24.45 1.99 4.76
C ALA A 74 23.26 2.32 5.67
N GLN A 75 23.47 3.15 6.69
CA GLN A 75 22.40 3.60 7.58
C GLN A 75 21.40 4.50 6.86
N ARG A 76 21.86 5.39 5.99
CA ARG A 76 20.98 6.20 5.14
C ARG A 76 20.08 5.34 4.26
N MET A 77 20.63 4.32 3.61
CA MET A 77 19.85 3.39 2.80
C MET A 77 18.80 2.63 3.64
N GLN A 78 19.14 2.25 4.87
CA GLN A 78 18.20 1.60 5.78
C GLN A 78 17.05 2.55 6.16
N LEU A 79 17.34 3.80 6.48
CA LEU A 79 16.32 4.82 6.78
C LEU A 79 15.44 5.12 5.56
N GLN A 80 16.03 5.20 4.37
CA GLN A 80 15.27 5.35 3.11
C GLN A 80 14.34 4.18 2.86
N ARG A 81 14.82 2.96 3.10
CA ARG A 81 13.99 1.75 3.01
C ARG A 81 12.82 1.81 3.98
N GLN A 82 13.08 2.11 5.25
CA GLN A 82 12.05 2.21 6.28
C GLN A 82 11.00 3.25 5.93
N LEU A 83 11.41 4.41 5.43
CA LEU A 83 10.48 5.46 5.00
C LEU A 83 9.64 5.01 3.80
N GLY A 84 10.26 4.36 2.82
CA GLY A 84 9.55 3.78 1.65
C GLY A 84 8.52 2.74 2.06
N ASP A 85 8.92 1.78 2.90
CA ASP A 85 8.06 0.71 3.45
C ASP A 85 6.86 1.32 4.20
N HIS A 86 7.13 2.27 5.09
CA HIS A 86 6.11 2.96 5.88
C HIS A 86 5.09 3.69 4.98
N CYS A 87 5.56 4.51 4.05
CA CYS A 87 4.68 5.24 3.15
C CYS A 87 3.85 4.28 2.29
N LEU A 88 4.46 3.23 1.75
CA LEU A 88 3.79 2.26 0.89
C LEU A 88 2.69 1.51 1.64
N PHE A 89 2.98 1.06 2.86
CA PHE A 89 2.01 0.38 3.69
C PHE A 89 0.87 1.29 4.12
N LEU A 90 1.17 2.54 4.52
CA LEU A 90 0.13 3.50 4.90
C LEU A 90 -0.83 3.79 3.75
N VAL A 91 -0.33 4.15 2.57
CA VAL A 91 -1.21 4.49 1.44
C VAL A 91 -1.85 3.27 0.79
N GLY A 92 -1.27 2.09 0.92
CA GLY A 92 -1.87 0.85 0.43
C GLY A 92 -2.93 0.29 1.37
N TYR A 93 -2.56 0.08 2.63
CA TYR A 93 -3.41 -0.62 3.59
C TYR A 93 -4.30 0.33 4.42
N PHE A 94 -3.81 1.52 4.79
CA PHE A 94 -4.54 2.51 5.58
C PHE A 94 -4.98 3.73 4.76
N TYR A 95 -5.35 3.53 3.51
CA TYR A 95 -5.70 4.60 2.58
C TYR A 95 -6.69 5.61 3.14
N ASP A 96 -7.82 5.15 3.70
CA ASP A 96 -8.85 6.02 4.27
C ASP A 96 -8.33 6.85 5.44
N PHE A 97 -7.50 6.25 6.29
CA PHE A 97 -6.86 6.95 7.41
C PHE A 97 -5.97 8.10 6.91
N VAL A 98 -5.09 7.83 5.95
CA VAL A 98 -4.21 8.86 5.37
C VAL A 98 -5.03 9.98 4.73
N ARG A 99 -6.07 9.61 3.97
CA ARG A 99 -6.94 10.56 3.28
C ARG A 99 -7.72 11.48 4.23
N GLN A 100 -8.18 10.98 5.37
CA GLN A 100 -8.92 11.76 6.39
C GLN A 100 -8.08 12.88 7.01
N HIS A 101 -6.75 12.78 6.99
CA HIS A 101 -5.84 13.79 7.52
C HIS A 101 -5.59 14.99 6.59
N GLY A 102 -6.24 15.02 5.44
CA GLY A 102 -6.23 16.18 4.53
C GLY A 102 -6.15 15.82 3.06
N GLU A 103 -6.68 16.73 2.23
CA GLU A 103 -6.54 16.63 0.78
C GLU A 103 -5.05 16.67 0.40
N GLY A 104 -4.62 15.71 -0.42
CA GLY A 104 -3.23 15.62 -0.84
C GLY A 104 -2.31 14.79 0.06
N GLN A 105 -2.74 14.33 1.24
CA GLN A 105 -1.89 13.50 2.12
C GLN A 105 -1.51 12.18 1.46
N VAL A 106 -2.42 11.51 0.78
CA VAL A 106 -2.12 10.29 0.02
C VAL A 106 -1.03 10.55 -1.01
N ARG A 107 -1.17 11.62 -1.79
CA ARG A 107 -0.18 12.01 -2.80
C ARG A 107 1.17 12.36 -2.17
N TYR A 108 1.17 13.08 -1.08
CA TYR A 108 2.39 13.44 -0.35
C TYR A 108 3.14 12.18 0.14
N HIS A 109 2.44 11.25 0.79
CA HIS A 109 3.05 9.99 1.24
C HIS A 109 3.53 9.15 0.06
N ALA A 110 2.76 9.04 -1.01
CA ALA A 110 3.16 8.28 -2.20
C ALA A 110 4.42 8.87 -2.85
N GLN A 111 4.49 10.18 -3.01
CA GLN A 111 5.68 10.86 -3.57
C GLN A 111 6.90 10.69 -2.67
N LEU A 112 6.73 10.83 -1.35
CA LEU A 112 7.82 10.70 -0.40
C LEU A 112 8.37 9.26 -0.35
N GLY A 113 7.49 8.26 -0.29
CA GLY A 113 7.88 6.84 -0.29
C GLY A 113 8.54 6.42 -1.60
N SER A 114 7.96 6.84 -2.74
CA SER A 114 8.54 6.63 -4.07
C SER A 114 9.95 7.20 -4.17
N ALA A 115 10.14 8.46 -3.75
CA ALA A 115 11.44 9.11 -3.75
C ALA A 115 12.45 8.41 -2.83
N ALA A 116 12.04 8.00 -1.64
CA ALA A 116 12.89 7.27 -0.69
C ALA A 116 13.43 5.97 -1.30
N TYR A 117 12.57 5.17 -1.94
CA TYR A 117 12.99 3.96 -2.63
C TYR A 117 13.90 4.24 -3.83
N GLN A 118 13.56 5.25 -4.66
CA GLN A 118 14.36 5.57 -5.84
C GLN A 118 15.76 6.06 -5.48
N GLN A 119 15.93 6.78 -4.38
CA GLN A 119 17.24 7.24 -3.89
C GLN A 119 18.19 6.09 -3.51
N ILE A 120 17.66 4.91 -3.14
CA ILE A 120 18.49 3.71 -2.92
C ILE A 120 19.14 3.25 -4.23
N GLY A 121 18.47 3.43 -5.36
CA GLY A 121 19.04 3.31 -6.71
C GLY A 121 19.26 1.88 -7.21
N ARG A 122 18.92 0.84 -6.44
CA ARG A 122 19.08 -0.57 -6.82
C ARG A 122 17.77 -1.37 -6.66
N ILE A 123 17.68 -2.49 -7.35
CA ILE A 123 16.58 -3.46 -7.20
C ILE A 123 16.67 -4.08 -5.78
N PRO A 124 15.51 -4.34 -5.09
CA PRO A 124 14.14 -4.15 -5.60
C PRO A 124 13.61 -2.70 -5.48
N TYR A 125 14.24 -1.84 -4.71
CA TYR A 125 13.72 -0.54 -4.29
C TYR A 125 13.44 0.41 -5.47
N ARG A 126 14.38 0.48 -6.43
CA ARG A 126 14.17 1.32 -7.61
C ARG A 126 12.89 0.97 -8.35
N GLU A 127 12.62 -0.33 -8.50
CA GLU A 127 11.40 -0.80 -9.15
C GLU A 127 10.15 -0.46 -8.35
N LEU A 128 10.16 -0.70 -7.03
CA LEU A 128 9.06 -0.34 -6.14
C LEU A 128 8.78 1.16 -6.17
N GLY A 129 9.82 2.00 -6.18
CA GLY A 129 9.66 3.44 -6.31
C GLY A 129 9.04 3.86 -7.65
N GLN A 130 9.47 3.26 -8.76
CA GLN A 130 8.94 3.57 -10.09
C GLN A 130 7.47 3.16 -10.26
N LYS A 131 7.05 2.07 -9.62
CA LYS A 131 5.70 1.50 -9.72
C LYS A 131 4.84 1.79 -8.49
N PHE A 132 5.26 2.72 -7.63
CA PHE A 132 4.70 2.97 -6.31
C PHE A 132 3.18 3.16 -6.35
N ASP A 133 2.69 4.00 -7.27
CA ASP A 133 1.27 4.32 -7.40
C ASP A 133 0.40 3.11 -7.81
N THR A 134 0.98 2.16 -8.51
CA THR A 134 0.27 0.92 -8.86
C THR A 134 0.38 -0.10 -7.72
N ILE A 135 1.53 -0.17 -7.05
CA ILE A 135 1.76 -1.14 -5.98
C ILE A 135 0.88 -0.84 -4.75
N TYR A 136 0.67 0.44 -4.40
CA TYR A 136 -0.23 0.72 -3.28
C TYR A 136 -1.69 0.30 -3.57
N LEU A 137 -2.13 0.32 -4.84
CA LEU A 137 -3.43 -0.23 -5.23
C LEU A 137 -3.46 -1.76 -5.10
N VAL A 138 -2.36 -2.43 -5.46
CA VAL A 138 -2.20 -3.89 -5.25
C VAL A 138 -2.34 -4.23 -3.76
N ILE A 139 -1.70 -3.47 -2.88
CA ILE A 139 -1.83 -3.66 -1.42
C ILE A 139 -3.27 -3.40 -0.96
N GLY A 140 -3.93 -2.39 -1.53
CA GLY A 140 -5.34 -2.08 -1.23
C GLY A 140 -6.28 -3.27 -1.50
N ASP A 141 -5.96 -4.10 -2.48
CA ASP A 141 -6.75 -5.28 -2.80
C ASP A 141 -6.75 -6.36 -1.70
N LEU A 142 -5.84 -6.28 -0.71
CA LEU A 142 -5.89 -7.13 0.50
C LEU A 142 -7.17 -6.94 1.31
N HIS A 143 -7.88 -5.84 1.12
CA HIS A 143 -9.18 -5.60 1.74
C HIS A 143 -10.35 -6.28 1.01
N LEU A 144 -10.17 -6.72 -0.25
CA LEU A 144 -11.26 -7.26 -1.06
C LEU A 144 -12.07 -8.38 -0.37
N PRO A 145 -11.44 -9.38 0.30
CA PRO A 145 -12.20 -10.42 0.97
C PRO A 145 -13.15 -9.91 2.05
N GLN A 146 -12.84 -8.76 2.67
CA GLN A 146 -13.58 -8.17 3.78
C GLN A 146 -14.67 -7.17 3.31
N ILE A 147 -14.79 -6.92 2.01
CA ILE A 147 -15.78 -6.01 1.45
C ILE A 147 -17.09 -6.76 1.23
N ASP A 148 -18.08 -6.47 2.06
CA ASP A 148 -19.46 -6.91 1.95
C ASP A 148 -20.34 -5.94 1.14
N GLU A 149 -21.62 -6.25 0.96
CA GLU A 149 -22.57 -5.43 0.19
C GLU A 149 -22.71 -4.00 0.76
N LYS A 150 -22.68 -3.83 2.08
CA LYS A 150 -22.78 -2.51 2.72
C LYS A 150 -21.54 -1.66 2.43
N LYS A 151 -20.37 -2.28 2.50
CA LYS A 151 -19.11 -1.62 2.15
C LYS A 151 -19.04 -1.24 0.67
N ILE A 152 -19.62 -2.06 -0.23
CA ILE A 152 -19.72 -1.75 -1.65
C ILE A 152 -20.46 -0.42 -1.87
N ILE A 153 -21.60 -0.22 -1.23
CA ILE A 153 -22.39 1.02 -1.35
C ILE A 153 -21.56 2.21 -0.88
N THR A 154 -20.90 2.08 0.26
CA THR A 154 -20.02 3.14 0.81
C THR A 154 -18.85 3.45 -0.13
N LEU A 155 -18.20 2.44 -0.69
CA LEU A 155 -17.10 2.63 -1.65
C LEU A 155 -17.58 3.32 -2.92
N TYR A 156 -18.78 2.96 -3.40
CA TYR A 156 -19.37 3.58 -4.59
C TYR A 156 -19.66 5.06 -4.35
N GLN A 157 -20.22 5.42 -3.18
CA GLN A 157 -20.44 6.80 -2.78
C GLN A 157 -19.13 7.59 -2.71
N LYS A 158 -18.12 7.07 -2.03
CA LYS A 158 -16.79 7.68 -1.95
C LYS A 158 -16.18 7.90 -3.34
N TRP A 159 -16.32 6.94 -4.24
CA TRP A 159 -15.85 7.09 -5.61
C TRP A 159 -16.63 8.17 -6.38
N LEU A 160 -17.95 8.24 -6.26
CA LEU A 160 -18.76 9.28 -6.90
C LEU A 160 -18.34 10.68 -6.46
N GLU A 161 -18.11 10.86 -5.16
CA GLU A 161 -17.71 12.13 -4.56
C GLU A 161 -16.30 12.57 -4.96
N THR A 162 -15.38 11.64 -5.04
CA THR A 162 -13.95 11.94 -5.16
C THR A 162 -13.36 11.66 -6.55
N GLY A 163 -13.93 10.70 -7.28
CA GLY A 163 -13.36 10.17 -8.51
C GLY A 163 -12.07 9.35 -8.33
N ASP A 164 -11.78 8.98 -7.07
CA ASP A 164 -10.51 8.41 -6.68
C ASP A 164 -10.28 7.01 -7.26
N SER A 165 -9.09 6.79 -7.80
CA SER A 165 -8.68 5.52 -8.42
C SER A 165 -8.62 4.37 -7.43
N TYR A 166 -8.31 4.63 -6.16
CA TYR A 166 -8.28 3.60 -5.11
C TYR A 166 -9.66 2.97 -4.89
N TYR A 167 -10.70 3.79 -4.68
CA TYR A 167 -12.07 3.28 -4.53
C TYR A 167 -12.57 2.59 -5.79
N LYS A 168 -12.22 3.14 -6.96
CA LYS A 168 -12.54 2.53 -8.24
C LYS A 168 -11.91 1.15 -8.37
N SER A 169 -10.65 0.97 -7.97
CA SER A 169 -9.97 -0.33 -8.05
C SER A 169 -10.64 -1.38 -7.18
N LEU A 170 -11.02 -1.03 -5.95
CA LEU A 170 -11.73 -1.94 -5.04
C LEU A 170 -13.09 -2.37 -5.61
N LEU A 171 -13.84 -1.43 -6.19
CA LEU A 171 -15.11 -1.76 -6.86
C LEU A 171 -14.92 -2.72 -8.03
N ILE A 172 -13.93 -2.48 -8.88
CA ILE A 172 -13.58 -3.37 -10.01
C ILE A 172 -13.16 -4.74 -9.48
N GLY A 173 -12.35 -4.80 -8.42
CA GLY A 173 -11.96 -6.05 -7.76
C GLY A 173 -13.14 -6.87 -7.24
N LYS A 174 -14.26 -6.21 -6.91
CA LYS A 174 -15.54 -6.85 -6.55
C LYS A 174 -16.46 -7.09 -7.75
N GLY A 175 -15.97 -6.92 -8.98
CA GLY A 175 -16.74 -7.15 -10.21
C GLY A 175 -17.69 -6.01 -10.58
N ILE A 176 -17.58 -4.85 -9.93
CA ILE A 176 -18.45 -3.71 -10.17
C ILE A 176 -17.74 -2.71 -11.08
N MET A 177 -18.33 -2.41 -12.24
CA MET A 177 -17.85 -1.38 -13.17
C MET A 177 -18.50 -0.04 -12.84
N PRO A 178 -17.85 0.84 -12.08
CA PRO A 178 -18.46 2.10 -11.66
C PRO A 178 -18.60 3.04 -12.86
N LYS A 179 -19.79 3.64 -13.02
CA LYS A 179 -20.09 4.64 -14.04
C LYS A 179 -20.53 5.94 -13.38
N LYS A 180 -19.93 7.07 -13.77
CA LYS A 180 -20.51 8.38 -13.45
C LYS A 180 -21.77 8.56 -14.29
N ILE A 181 -22.90 8.70 -13.65
CA ILE A 181 -24.12 9.08 -14.34
C ILE A 181 -23.94 10.58 -14.66
N SER A 182 -23.69 10.89 -15.94
CA SER A 182 -23.73 12.27 -16.40
C SER A 182 -25.17 12.74 -16.25
N GLY A 183 -25.44 13.53 -15.21
CA GLY A 183 -26.71 14.24 -15.09
C GLY A 183 -26.84 15.13 -16.32
N LYS A 184 -27.82 14.86 -17.16
CA LYS A 184 -28.30 15.86 -18.12
C LYS A 184 -28.93 16.97 -17.28
N ASN A 185 -28.29 18.13 -17.21
CA ASN A 185 -28.99 19.38 -16.99
C ASN A 185 -29.66 19.78 -18.29
#